data_9618b6e06b1a55e1948b95471302ae8b
#
_entry.id   9618b6e06b1a55e1948b95471302ae8b
#
_cell.length_a   1.000
_cell.length_b   1.000
_cell.length_c   1.000
_cell.angle_alpha   90.00
_cell.angle_beta   90.00
_cell.angle_gamma   90.00
#
_symmetry.space_group_name_H-M   'P 1'
#
loop_
_entity.id
_entity.type
_entity.pdbx_description
1 polymer ?
#
loop_
_entity_poly.entity_id
_entity_poly.type
_entity_poly.pdbx_seq_one_letter_code
_entity_poly.pdbx_strand_id
1 'polypeptide(L)'
;MGIRLPIWTIIFLAFHFSPRAETNGKKPNILICISEDHAIRFLANSEELGTSINPTPYLSRISQVGELHPLAYCTNASPSYTAFSLLTGKSKSAKREDFDSSQFLSQHFKTIGYETVFFGSWTWDNDPNHAGFDFWKILDDPEIFINPRIKDSKTQYVTEGHTTDVITDLAIQWVNKRSETKPFFALVSFQATKRPWIPPIRTIDKYNAEWFDTPETFSSNLESRAPANKYQNMNIGADLDLVLDLFLPSYADLNSSKTTPSIWAKNWESMNDEQKTAWGLSWKPQNEAFSRESPQGDSVSIWMFQRFIKNYLRCLYAMDENIGRLIDSIDSKVKEGYNFIYTSERGRFTGEFGWFGSEWMYEPSARIPMVFANFKGLSAPVFKTGEIFRDFDLYSLIKNLVQPMTSGPTQIMPQPSSTRIGNNQLYFSHLDHPGESGVSPHHGLRKGKYKIVHYYPFNEWEFFDLENDPKELQNLYNHVTHSTVVSEYKEYLDNAGEFRKNKRENQLFSETWKRKQRSPENKKR
;
A
#
# COMPACT_ATOMS: atom_id res chain seq x y z
N MET A 1 35.98 4.99 -40.74
CA MET A 1 34.70 4.27 -40.60
C MET A 1 34.04 4.75 -39.29
N GLY A 2 33.12 5.70 -39.39
CA GLY A 2 32.47 6.32 -38.24
C GLY A 2 31.19 5.56 -37.89
N ILE A 3 31.11 5.08 -36.68
CA ILE A 3 29.92 4.46 -36.12
C ILE A 3 29.01 5.59 -35.63
N ARG A 4 27.87 5.78 -36.30
CA ARG A 4 26.80 6.68 -35.85
C ARG A 4 25.96 5.94 -34.82
N LEU A 5 25.98 6.43 -33.57
CA LEU A 5 25.02 6.06 -32.55
C LEU A 5 23.66 6.73 -32.82
N PRO A 6 22.54 6.06 -32.64
CA PRO A 6 21.23 6.67 -32.82
C PRO A 6 20.93 7.65 -31.66
N ILE A 7 20.62 8.88 -32.02
CA ILE A 7 20.13 9.91 -31.10
C ILE A 7 18.67 9.55 -30.76
N TRP A 8 18.43 9.09 -29.55
CA TRP A 8 17.10 9.01 -29.00
C TRP A 8 16.64 10.43 -28.68
N THR A 9 15.71 10.92 -29.47
CA THR A 9 15.05 12.20 -29.23
C THR A 9 14.15 12.05 -28.01
N ILE A 10 14.61 12.52 -26.86
CA ILE A 10 13.80 12.68 -25.66
C ILE A 10 12.84 13.84 -25.96
N ILE A 11 11.58 13.51 -26.24
CA ILE A 11 10.51 14.50 -26.34
C ILE A 11 10.25 15.02 -24.92
N PHE A 12 10.84 16.17 -24.59
CA PHE A 12 10.46 16.96 -23.43
C PHE A 12 9.06 17.53 -23.70
N LEU A 13 8.02 16.89 -23.20
CA LEU A 13 6.73 17.53 -23.00
C LEU A 13 6.92 18.57 -21.89
N ALA A 14 7.16 19.79 -22.27
CA ALA A 14 7.17 20.92 -21.35
C ALA A 14 5.75 21.15 -20.85
N PHE A 15 5.49 20.76 -19.62
CA PHE A 15 4.28 21.18 -18.91
C PHE A 15 4.38 22.71 -18.70
N HIS A 16 3.61 23.46 -19.48
CA HIS A 16 3.50 24.90 -19.29
C HIS A 16 2.65 25.15 -18.04
N PHE A 17 3.24 25.75 -17.04
CA PHE A 17 2.49 26.40 -15.97
C PHE A 17 1.68 27.54 -16.59
N SER A 18 0.41 27.29 -16.86
CA SER A 18 -0.53 28.36 -17.18
C SER A 18 -0.98 29.04 -15.89
N PRO A 19 -0.99 30.38 -15.82
CA PRO A 19 -1.50 31.09 -14.67
C PRO A 19 -2.99 30.77 -14.49
N ARG A 20 -3.39 30.58 -13.25
CA ARG A 20 -4.73 30.42 -12.68
C ARG A 20 -5.87 30.60 -13.68
N ALA A 21 -6.37 29.50 -14.23
CA ALA A 21 -7.65 29.53 -14.92
C ALA A 21 -8.75 29.70 -13.86
N GLU A 22 -9.50 30.79 -13.92
CA GLU A 22 -10.78 30.91 -13.20
C GLU A 22 -11.63 29.71 -13.62
N THR A 23 -11.89 28.80 -12.70
CA THR A 23 -12.82 27.71 -12.94
C THR A 23 -14.20 28.35 -13.02
N ASN A 24 -14.74 28.53 -14.23
CA ASN A 24 -16.06 29.10 -14.51
C ASN A 24 -17.20 28.34 -13.79
N GLY A 25 -17.17 28.20 -12.48
CA GLY A 25 -18.16 27.50 -11.67
C GLY A 25 -18.27 25.99 -11.88
N LYS A 26 -17.41 25.39 -12.72
CA LYS A 26 -17.41 23.95 -12.97
C LYS A 26 -16.70 23.19 -11.85
N LYS A 27 -17.33 22.10 -11.41
CA LYS A 27 -16.75 21.19 -10.41
C LYS A 27 -15.58 20.40 -11.00
N PRO A 28 -14.42 20.28 -10.30
CA PRO A 28 -13.29 19.52 -10.79
C PRO A 28 -13.57 18.01 -10.82
N ASN A 29 -12.96 17.28 -11.74
CA ASN A 29 -12.92 15.83 -11.69
C ASN A 29 -11.96 15.36 -10.58
N ILE A 30 -12.14 14.15 -10.08
CA ILE A 30 -11.30 13.56 -9.04
C ILE A 30 -10.92 12.14 -9.45
N LEU A 31 -9.63 11.88 -9.51
CA LEU A 31 -9.04 10.55 -9.71
C LEU A 31 -8.23 10.16 -8.47
N ILE A 32 -8.58 9.03 -7.87
CA ILE A 32 -7.84 8.44 -6.75
C ILE A 32 -7.30 7.10 -7.20
N CYS A 33 -5.99 6.91 -7.10
CA CYS A 33 -5.33 5.63 -7.29
C CYS A 33 -4.81 5.12 -5.94
N ILE A 34 -5.16 3.88 -5.59
CA ILE A 34 -4.72 3.25 -4.35
C ILE A 34 -3.97 1.98 -4.71
N SER A 35 -2.82 1.76 -4.09
CA SER A 35 -2.08 0.51 -4.15
C SER A 35 -2.22 -0.28 -2.85
N GLU A 36 -1.92 -1.58 -2.91
CA GLU A 36 -1.71 -2.40 -1.72
C GLU A 36 -0.20 -2.53 -1.46
N ASP A 37 0.25 -2.34 -0.19
CA ASP A 37 1.63 -2.65 0.23
C ASP A 37 2.77 -1.83 -0.42
N HIS A 38 2.56 -0.58 -0.79
CA HIS A 38 3.63 0.25 -1.37
C HIS A 38 4.56 0.80 -0.29
N ALA A 39 5.77 0.26 -0.22
CA ALA A 39 6.81 0.76 0.68
C ALA A 39 7.26 2.17 0.30
N ILE A 40 7.15 3.11 1.23
CA ILE A 40 7.41 4.54 0.99
C ILE A 40 8.80 4.82 0.42
N ARG A 41 9.81 3.99 0.76
CA ARG A 41 11.18 4.13 0.25
C ARG A 41 11.32 4.03 -1.27
N PHE A 42 10.31 3.52 -1.97
CA PHE A 42 10.29 3.40 -3.43
C PHE A 42 9.45 4.47 -4.12
N LEU A 43 8.99 5.46 -3.38
CA LEU A 43 8.34 6.62 -3.95
C LEU A 43 9.35 7.77 -4.13
N ALA A 44 9.43 8.33 -5.33
CA ALA A 44 10.13 9.56 -5.66
C ALA A 44 11.57 9.66 -5.11
N ASN A 45 12.56 9.18 -5.86
CA ASN A 45 14.00 9.39 -5.62
C ASN A 45 14.53 8.76 -4.32
N SER A 46 14.29 7.50 -4.11
CA SER A 46 14.91 6.80 -3.00
C SER A 46 16.40 6.54 -3.29
N GLU A 47 17.26 7.42 -2.82
CA GLU A 47 18.72 7.20 -2.76
C GLU A 47 19.10 5.98 -1.93
N GLU A 48 18.15 5.46 -1.14
CA GLU A 48 18.31 4.34 -0.22
C GLU A 48 18.52 2.96 -0.89
N LEU A 49 18.32 2.86 -2.22
CA LEU A 49 18.50 1.59 -2.93
C LEU A 49 19.94 1.30 -3.35
N GLY A 50 20.87 2.25 -3.16
CA GLY A 50 22.25 2.11 -3.65
C GLY A 50 22.34 2.05 -5.19
N THR A 51 21.26 2.33 -5.89
CA THR A 51 21.19 2.31 -7.35
C THR A 51 20.56 3.60 -7.87
N SER A 52 20.87 3.94 -9.12
CA SER A 52 20.20 5.04 -9.84
C SER A 52 18.81 4.65 -10.38
N ILE A 53 18.28 3.50 -9.98
CA ILE A 53 17.02 2.95 -10.48
C ILE A 53 15.86 3.62 -9.77
N ASN A 54 14.98 4.25 -10.55
CA ASN A 54 13.71 4.75 -10.08
C ASN A 54 12.60 3.76 -10.49
N PRO A 55 12.00 3.01 -9.55
CA PRO A 55 10.93 2.06 -9.86
C PRO A 55 9.57 2.73 -10.08
N THR A 56 9.43 4.02 -9.76
CA THR A 56 8.19 4.78 -9.92
C THR A 56 8.39 6.09 -10.68
N PRO A 57 8.86 6.04 -11.95
CA PRO A 57 9.20 7.25 -12.70
C PRO A 57 8.00 8.18 -12.98
N TYR A 58 6.78 7.64 -13.14
CA TYR A 58 5.59 8.46 -13.36
C TYR A 58 5.14 9.16 -12.07
N LEU A 59 5.04 8.43 -10.96
CA LEU A 59 4.71 9.02 -9.66
C LEU A 59 5.77 10.03 -9.22
N SER A 60 7.06 9.77 -9.52
CA SER A 60 8.14 10.72 -9.25
C SER A 60 7.97 12.03 -10.01
N ARG A 61 7.59 11.98 -11.30
CA ARG A 61 7.28 13.19 -12.07
C ARG A 61 6.04 13.92 -11.55
N ILE A 62 5.01 13.17 -11.18
CA ILE A 62 3.78 13.74 -10.63
C ILE A 62 4.07 14.45 -9.29
N SER A 63 4.90 13.85 -8.43
CA SER A 63 5.28 14.45 -7.15
C SER A 63 6.14 15.72 -7.29
N GLN A 64 6.84 15.89 -8.41
CA GLN A 64 7.61 17.12 -8.71
C GLN A 64 6.72 18.30 -9.12
N VAL A 65 5.58 18.03 -9.75
CA VAL A 65 4.61 19.07 -10.18
C VAL A 65 3.44 19.21 -9.22
N GLY A 66 3.28 18.27 -8.32
CA GLY A 66 2.30 18.23 -7.25
C GLY A 66 2.95 18.38 -5.87
N GLU A 67 2.32 17.77 -4.88
CA GLU A 67 2.80 17.71 -3.51
C GLU A 67 2.94 16.27 -3.04
N LEU A 68 4.09 15.94 -2.42
CA LEU A 68 4.33 14.70 -1.70
C LEU A 68 4.22 14.97 -0.20
N HIS A 69 3.28 14.31 0.48
CA HIS A 69 3.16 14.43 1.94
C HIS A 69 4.13 13.45 2.63
N PRO A 70 5.14 13.95 3.36
CA PRO A 70 6.21 13.10 3.90
C PRO A 70 5.79 12.26 5.11
N LEU A 71 4.72 12.66 5.82
CA LEU A 71 4.26 12.05 7.07
C LEU A 71 2.82 11.54 6.95
N ALA A 72 2.55 10.76 5.91
CA ALA A 72 1.27 10.08 5.74
C ALA A 72 1.33 8.65 6.31
N TYR A 73 0.25 8.25 7.00
CA TYR A 73 0.18 6.99 7.75
C TYR A 73 -1.16 6.29 7.58
N CYS A 74 -1.14 4.97 7.50
CA CYS A 74 -2.32 4.17 7.78
C CYS A 74 -2.54 4.10 9.31
N THR A 75 -3.80 4.05 9.72
CA THR A 75 -4.18 3.95 11.14
C THR A 75 -4.46 2.52 11.58
N ASN A 76 -4.46 1.62 10.61
CA ASN A 76 -4.62 0.18 10.82
C ASN A 76 -3.82 -0.60 9.78
N ALA A 77 -3.38 -1.78 10.16
CA ALA A 77 -2.57 -2.64 9.29
C ALA A 77 -3.38 -3.47 8.28
N SER A 78 -4.70 -3.55 8.42
CA SER A 78 -5.53 -4.35 7.52
C SER A 78 -5.97 -3.53 6.30
N PRO A 79 -5.75 -4.01 5.06
CA PRO A 79 -6.13 -3.30 3.84
C PRO A 79 -7.59 -2.88 3.80
N SER A 80 -8.49 -3.78 4.21
CA SER A 80 -9.93 -3.51 4.22
C SER A 80 -10.33 -2.36 5.14
N TYR A 81 -9.55 -2.09 6.19
CA TYR A 81 -9.82 -0.96 7.09
C TYR A 81 -9.32 0.37 6.53
N THR A 82 -8.20 0.37 5.82
CA THR A 82 -7.71 1.60 5.19
C THR A 82 -8.64 2.05 4.07
N ALA A 83 -9.10 1.14 3.21
CA ALA A 83 -10.13 1.45 2.21
C ALA A 83 -11.41 1.99 2.88
N PHE A 84 -11.81 1.41 4.02
CA PHE A 84 -12.93 1.88 4.81
C PHE A 84 -12.70 3.30 5.36
N SER A 85 -11.55 3.54 5.99
CA SER A 85 -11.19 4.84 6.57
C SER A 85 -11.20 5.94 5.50
N LEU A 86 -10.66 5.66 4.34
CA LEU A 86 -10.62 6.56 3.19
C LEU A 86 -12.04 6.92 2.70
N LEU A 87 -12.90 5.92 2.56
CA LEU A 87 -14.25 6.13 2.00
C LEU A 87 -15.24 6.71 3.00
N THR A 88 -15.00 6.59 4.31
CA THR A 88 -15.95 7.03 5.36
C THR A 88 -15.42 8.13 6.27
N GLY A 89 -14.10 8.39 6.26
CA GLY A 89 -13.46 9.34 7.19
C GLY A 89 -13.44 8.88 8.64
N LYS A 90 -13.64 7.58 8.89
CA LYS A 90 -13.71 7.03 10.24
C LYS A 90 -12.57 6.08 10.50
N SER A 91 -12.00 6.15 11.69
CA SER A 91 -11.05 5.14 12.17
C SER A 91 -11.76 3.82 12.47
N LYS A 92 -11.01 2.73 12.55
CA LYS A 92 -11.47 1.33 12.72
C LYS A 92 -12.49 1.08 13.83
N SER A 93 -12.66 1.96 14.78
CA SER A 93 -13.47 1.72 15.99
C SER A 93 -14.95 1.43 15.75
N ALA A 94 -15.44 1.73 14.55
CA ALA A 94 -16.82 1.46 14.19
C ALA A 94 -16.96 0.09 13.52
N LYS A 95 -17.89 -0.74 13.99
CA LYS A 95 -18.17 -2.04 13.38
C LYS A 95 -18.68 -1.84 11.95
N ARG A 96 -18.22 -2.69 11.01
CA ARG A 96 -18.65 -2.66 9.60
C ARG A 96 -20.18 -2.68 9.44
N GLU A 97 -20.86 -3.35 10.36
CA GLU A 97 -22.32 -3.54 10.36
C GLU A 97 -23.11 -2.26 10.68
N ASP A 98 -22.44 -1.25 11.27
CA ASP A 98 -23.06 -0.01 11.72
C ASP A 98 -23.09 1.09 10.65
N PHE A 99 -22.72 0.78 9.38
CA PHE A 99 -22.58 1.81 8.33
C PHE A 99 -23.74 1.87 7.37
N ASP A 100 -24.40 3.01 7.43
CA ASP A 100 -25.32 3.46 6.39
C ASP A 100 -24.54 3.89 5.12
N SER A 101 -25.06 3.50 3.98
CA SER A 101 -24.54 3.86 2.66
C SER A 101 -24.36 5.37 2.46
N SER A 102 -25.16 6.19 3.14
CA SER A 102 -25.07 7.67 3.11
C SER A 102 -23.73 8.23 3.63
N GLN A 103 -22.97 7.42 4.36
CA GLN A 103 -21.70 7.85 4.99
C GLN A 103 -20.49 7.73 4.06
N PHE A 104 -20.64 7.06 2.91
CA PHE A 104 -19.55 6.88 1.97
C PHE A 104 -19.26 8.15 1.15
N LEU A 105 -18.00 8.40 0.91
CA LEU A 105 -17.53 9.51 0.10
C LEU A 105 -18.14 9.48 -1.31
N SER A 106 -18.19 8.31 -1.93
CA SER A 106 -18.83 8.07 -3.24
C SER A 106 -20.30 8.45 -3.23
N GLN A 107 -21.05 8.10 -2.19
CA GLN A 107 -22.45 8.51 -2.05
C GLN A 107 -22.59 10.04 -1.93
N HIS A 108 -21.70 10.69 -1.17
CA HIS A 108 -21.67 12.15 -1.12
C HIS A 108 -21.44 12.76 -2.51
N PHE A 109 -20.47 12.28 -3.27
CA PHE A 109 -20.20 12.77 -4.63
C PHE A 109 -21.38 12.54 -5.58
N LYS A 110 -22.04 11.39 -5.48
CA LYS A 110 -23.25 11.10 -6.23
C LYS A 110 -24.36 12.12 -5.94
N THR A 111 -24.62 12.45 -4.67
CA THR A 111 -25.68 13.42 -4.29
C THR A 111 -25.40 14.83 -4.79
N ILE A 112 -24.14 15.22 -4.95
CA ILE A 112 -23.78 16.53 -5.53
C ILE A 112 -23.57 16.48 -7.04
N GLY A 113 -23.99 15.39 -7.72
CA GLY A 113 -24.10 15.30 -9.17
C GLY A 113 -22.87 14.80 -9.92
N TYR A 114 -21.93 14.15 -9.25
CA TYR A 114 -20.83 13.45 -9.91
C TYR A 114 -21.27 12.09 -10.46
N GLU A 115 -20.59 11.64 -11.52
CA GLU A 115 -20.57 10.24 -11.93
C GLU A 115 -19.52 9.52 -11.07
N THR A 116 -19.93 8.47 -10.33
CA THR A 116 -19.07 7.79 -9.36
C THR A 116 -18.67 6.42 -9.88
N VAL A 117 -17.37 6.15 -9.96
CA VAL A 117 -16.86 4.91 -10.57
C VAL A 117 -15.76 4.24 -9.76
N PHE A 118 -15.75 2.91 -9.79
CA PHE A 118 -14.74 2.09 -9.12
C PHE A 118 -14.16 1.02 -10.03
N PHE A 119 -12.84 0.85 -10.00
CA PHE A 119 -12.13 -0.22 -10.69
C PHE A 119 -11.13 -0.90 -9.78
N GLY A 120 -11.07 -2.24 -9.81
CA GLY A 120 -9.98 -2.99 -9.20
C GLY A 120 -10.33 -3.86 -8.00
N SER A 121 -9.47 -3.88 -7.00
CA SER A 121 -9.62 -4.73 -5.81
C SER A 121 -10.68 -4.16 -4.88
N TRP A 122 -11.72 -4.95 -4.61
CA TRP A 122 -12.81 -4.60 -3.70
C TRP A 122 -12.81 -5.59 -2.53
N THR A 123 -12.52 -5.11 -1.34
CA THR A 123 -12.30 -5.94 -0.15
C THR A 123 -13.50 -6.04 0.79
N TRP A 124 -14.70 -5.62 0.34
CA TRP A 124 -15.90 -5.61 1.15
C TRP A 124 -16.92 -6.65 0.69
N ASP A 125 -17.78 -7.10 1.63
CA ASP A 125 -18.74 -8.16 1.37
C ASP A 125 -19.86 -7.74 0.41
N ASN A 126 -20.22 -6.44 0.40
CA ASN A 126 -21.25 -5.88 -0.47
C ASN A 126 -20.63 -5.37 -1.77
N ASP A 127 -21.40 -5.37 -2.85
CA ASP A 127 -21.00 -4.80 -4.13
C ASP A 127 -20.77 -3.26 -4.02
N PRO A 128 -19.92 -2.66 -4.86
CA PRO A 128 -19.60 -1.24 -4.82
C PRO A 128 -20.80 -0.27 -4.96
N ASN A 129 -21.90 -0.71 -5.53
CA ASN A 129 -23.13 0.10 -5.60
C ASN A 129 -23.71 0.42 -4.21
N HIS A 130 -23.51 -0.44 -3.19
CA HIS A 130 -23.91 -0.15 -1.82
C HIS A 130 -23.09 1.01 -1.22
N ALA A 131 -21.87 1.19 -1.66
CA ALA A 131 -21.04 2.33 -1.31
C ALA A 131 -21.34 3.58 -2.17
N GLY A 132 -22.28 3.52 -3.11
CA GLY A 132 -22.70 4.66 -3.93
C GLY A 132 -21.98 4.81 -5.27
N PHE A 133 -21.27 3.79 -5.75
CA PHE A 133 -20.69 3.83 -7.09
C PHE A 133 -21.75 3.50 -8.16
N ASP A 134 -21.86 4.37 -9.19
CA ASP A 134 -22.79 4.20 -10.31
C ASP A 134 -22.30 3.16 -11.31
N PHE A 135 -20.99 3.09 -11.49
CA PHE A 135 -20.33 2.14 -12.39
C PHE A 135 -19.14 1.50 -11.70
N TRP A 136 -18.97 0.19 -11.87
CA TRP A 136 -17.84 -0.50 -11.27
C TRP A 136 -17.47 -1.78 -12.01
N LYS A 137 -16.19 -2.11 -11.94
CA LYS A 137 -15.62 -3.39 -12.36
C LYS A 137 -14.57 -3.83 -11.38
N ILE A 138 -14.76 -4.99 -10.77
CA ILE A 138 -13.88 -5.49 -9.69
C ILE A 138 -13.25 -6.83 -10.04
N LEU A 139 -12.14 -7.12 -9.38
CA LEU A 139 -11.53 -8.43 -9.38
C LEU A 139 -12.42 -9.36 -8.54
N ASP A 140 -12.87 -10.47 -9.14
CA ASP A 140 -13.75 -11.45 -8.47
C ASP A 140 -12.96 -12.34 -7.49
N ASP A 141 -11.74 -12.71 -7.85
CA ASP A 141 -10.81 -13.45 -7.00
C ASP A 141 -9.51 -12.63 -6.81
N PRO A 142 -9.25 -12.11 -5.59
CA PRO A 142 -8.07 -11.30 -5.31
C PRO A 142 -6.77 -12.13 -5.19
N GLU A 143 -6.80 -13.44 -5.42
CA GLU A 143 -5.63 -14.30 -5.47
C GLU A 143 -5.16 -14.59 -6.92
N ILE A 144 -5.94 -14.20 -7.92
CA ILE A 144 -5.61 -14.37 -9.33
C ILE A 144 -5.02 -13.07 -9.89
N PHE A 145 -3.75 -13.09 -10.27
CA PHE A 145 -3.01 -11.95 -10.81
C PHE A 145 -2.93 -11.96 -12.34
N ILE A 146 -2.98 -13.14 -12.96
CA ILE A 146 -2.89 -13.34 -14.40
C ILE A 146 -4.20 -13.91 -14.92
N ASN A 147 -4.72 -13.32 -16.00
CA ASN A 147 -6.02 -13.61 -16.59
C ASN A 147 -7.16 -13.59 -15.56
N PRO A 148 -7.32 -12.45 -14.85
CA PRO A 148 -8.29 -12.34 -13.77
C PRO A 148 -9.73 -12.47 -14.28
N ARG A 149 -10.60 -12.96 -13.39
CA ARG A 149 -12.03 -12.85 -13.54
C ARG A 149 -12.49 -11.46 -13.09
N ILE A 150 -13.19 -10.77 -13.96
CA ILE A 150 -13.78 -9.47 -13.69
C ILE A 150 -15.27 -9.64 -13.42
N LYS A 151 -15.76 -9.00 -12.36
CA LYS A 151 -17.17 -8.90 -12.01
C LYS A 151 -17.66 -7.47 -12.19
N ASP A 152 -18.84 -7.29 -12.75
CA ASP A 152 -19.60 -6.04 -12.75
C ASP A 152 -21.05 -6.29 -12.25
N SER A 153 -21.91 -5.28 -12.32
CA SER A 153 -23.29 -5.38 -11.82
C SER A 153 -24.15 -6.43 -12.54
N LYS A 154 -23.72 -6.96 -13.67
CA LYS A 154 -24.51 -7.84 -14.54
C LYS A 154 -23.82 -9.14 -14.92
N THR A 155 -22.48 -9.12 -15.01
CA THR A 155 -21.71 -10.21 -15.63
C THR A 155 -20.41 -10.50 -14.88
N GLN A 156 -19.93 -11.71 -15.11
CA GLN A 156 -18.56 -12.13 -14.75
C GLN A 156 -17.90 -12.72 -16.00
N TYR A 157 -16.64 -12.38 -16.23
CA TYR A 157 -15.88 -12.87 -17.37
C TYR A 157 -14.38 -12.86 -17.09
N VAL A 158 -13.66 -13.75 -17.74
CA VAL A 158 -12.18 -13.78 -17.68
C VAL A 158 -11.63 -12.80 -18.70
N THR A 159 -10.59 -12.06 -18.30
CA THR A 159 -9.88 -11.13 -19.19
C THR A 159 -8.42 -11.52 -19.26
N GLU A 160 -7.87 -11.64 -20.47
CA GLU A 160 -6.45 -11.92 -20.65
C GLU A 160 -5.59 -10.73 -20.20
N GLY A 161 -4.49 -11.03 -19.54
CA GLY A 161 -3.52 -10.05 -19.06
C GLY A 161 -3.28 -10.10 -17.54
N HIS A 162 -2.47 -9.20 -17.07
CA HIS A 162 -2.20 -9.04 -15.64
C HIS A 162 -3.23 -8.09 -15.00
N THR A 163 -3.62 -8.34 -13.74
CA THR A 163 -4.62 -7.54 -13.02
C THR A 163 -4.37 -6.04 -13.12
N THR A 164 -3.11 -5.60 -12.96
CA THR A 164 -2.75 -4.18 -13.03
C THR A 164 -3.04 -3.57 -14.40
N ASP A 165 -2.70 -4.29 -15.47
CA ASP A 165 -2.96 -3.86 -16.86
C ASP A 165 -4.46 -3.87 -17.15
N VAL A 166 -5.15 -4.95 -16.78
CA VAL A 166 -6.60 -5.13 -17.00
C VAL A 166 -7.42 -4.05 -16.30
N ILE A 167 -7.13 -3.76 -15.01
CA ILE A 167 -7.82 -2.70 -14.26
C ILE A 167 -7.65 -1.34 -14.95
N THR A 168 -6.44 -1.04 -15.40
CA THR A 168 -6.13 0.21 -16.09
C THR A 168 -6.85 0.30 -17.43
N ASP A 169 -6.85 -0.76 -18.20
CA ASP A 169 -7.55 -0.81 -19.50
C ASP A 169 -9.06 -0.62 -19.34
N LEU A 170 -9.65 -1.20 -18.29
CA LEU A 170 -11.07 -1.00 -17.97
C LEU A 170 -11.37 0.46 -17.58
N ALA A 171 -10.50 1.08 -16.79
CA ALA A 171 -10.63 2.50 -16.44
C ALA A 171 -10.47 3.41 -17.66
N ILE A 172 -9.47 3.16 -18.53
CA ILE A 172 -9.26 3.89 -19.78
C ILE A 172 -10.45 3.72 -20.74
N GLN A 173 -10.98 2.51 -20.86
CA GLN A 173 -12.18 2.27 -21.68
C GLN A 173 -13.38 3.07 -21.20
N TRP A 174 -13.56 3.17 -19.87
CA TRP A 174 -14.62 3.99 -19.30
C TRP A 174 -14.38 5.48 -19.57
N VAL A 175 -13.17 6.00 -19.34
CA VAL A 175 -12.79 7.40 -19.66
C VAL A 175 -13.12 7.73 -21.12
N ASN A 176 -12.81 6.83 -22.05
CA ASN A 176 -13.03 7.03 -23.48
C ASN A 176 -14.52 7.00 -23.89
N LYS A 177 -15.38 6.33 -23.12
CA LYS A 177 -16.81 6.13 -23.44
C LYS A 177 -17.76 7.01 -22.63
N ARG A 178 -17.28 7.61 -21.51
CA ARG A 178 -18.11 8.43 -20.63
C ARG A 178 -18.66 9.67 -21.33
N SER A 179 -19.80 10.15 -20.84
CA SER A 179 -20.32 11.47 -21.23
C SER A 179 -19.53 12.56 -20.48
N GLU A 180 -19.16 13.63 -21.19
CA GLU A 180 -18.48 14.80 -20.57
C GLU A 180 -19.44 15.76 -19.85
N THR A 181 -20.72 15.42 -19.72
CA THR A 181 -21.74 16.31 -19.14
C THR A 181 -21.65 16.45 -17.62
N LYS A 182 -21.08 15.47 -16.93
CA LYS A 182 -20.92 15.46 -15.46
C LYS A 182 -19.44 15.34 -15.07
N PRO A 183 -19.04 15.95 -13.97
CA PRO A 183 -17.74 15.64 -13.39
C PRO A 183 -17.72 14.20 -12.85
N PHE A 184 -16.54 13.61 -12.76
CA PHE A 184 -16.40 12.26 -12.20
C PHE A 184 -15.65 12.25 -10.87
N PHE A 185 -16.02 11.27 -10.06
CA PHE A 185 -15.26 10.78 -8.91
C PHE A 185 -14.87 9.34 -9.20
N ALA A 186 -13.61 9.12 -9.54
CA ALA A 186 -13.07 7.81 -9.92
C ALA A 186 -12.07 7.30 -8.88
N LEU A 187 -12.25 6.04 -8.47
CA LEU A 187 -11.34 5.32 -7.61
C LEU A 187 -10.82 4.08 -8.33
N VAL A 188 -9.49 3.96 -8.45
CA VAL A 188 -8.80 2.82 -9.04
C VAL A 188 -7.95 2.18 -7.97
N SER A 189 -8.31 0.96 -7.56
CA SER A 189 -7.61 0.19 -6.52
C SER A 189 -6.80 -0.92 -7.15
N PHE A 190 -5.48 -0.73 -7.16
CA PHE A 190 -4.52 -1.72 -7.67
C PHE A 190 -4.23 -2.77 -6.61
N GLN A 191 -4.23 -4.03 -7.01
CA GLN A 191 -3.78 -5.13 -6.18
C GLN A 191 -2.24 -5.15 -5.99
N ALA A 192 -1.50 -4.51 -6.89
CA ALA A 192 -0.05 -4.32 -6.73
C ALA A 192 0.23 -3.37 -5.54
N THR A 193 1.19 -3.67 -4.67
CA THR A 193 2.24 -4.68 -4.76
C THR A 193 2.03 -5.84 -3.76
N LYS A 194 0.85 -6.41 -3.76
CA LYS A 194 0.47 -7.51 -2.87
C LYS A 194 1.32 -8.76 -3.10
N ARG A 195 1.62 -9.48 -1.99
CA ARG A 195 2.16 -10.83 -2.03
C ARG A 195 1.21 -11.77 -2.80
N PRO A 196 1.74 -12.68 -3.66
CA PRO A 196 3.15 -13.12 -3.74
C PRO A 196 4.00 -12.41 -4.80
N TRP A 197 3.72 -11.19 -5.19
CA TRP A 197 4.49 -10.37 -6.13
C TRP A 197 4.66 -11.01 -7.51
N ILE A 198 3.58 -11.55 -8.05
CA ILE A 198 3.52 -12.08 -9.40
C ILE A 198 3.56 -10.90 -10.38
N PRO A 199 4.63 -10.72 -11.18
CA PRO A 199 4.72 -9.59 -12.09
C PRO A 199 4.00 -9.87 -13.42
N PRO A 200 3.59 -8.84 -14.14
CA PRO A 200 3.18 -8.99 -15.54
C PRO A 200 4.30 -9.63 -16.38
N ILE A 201 3.93 -10.49 -17.34
CA ILE A 201 4.90 -11.12 -18.25
C ILE A 201 5.82 -10.09 -18.92
N ARG A 202 5.30 -8.90 -19.29
CA ARG A 202 6.07 -7.83 -19.94
C ARG A 202 7.16 -7.21 -19.06
N THR A 203 7.11 -7.37 -17.75
CA THR A 203 8.12 -6.84 -16.81
C THR A 203 8.94 -7.93 -16.12
N ILE A 204 8.70 -9.20 -16.45
CA ILE A 204 9.28 -10.35 -15.74
C ILE A 204 10.82 -10.37 -15.77
N ASP A 205 11.43 -9.88 -16.84
CA ASP A 205 12.90 -9.83 -16.99
C ASP A 205 13.52 -8.52 -16.52
N LYS A 206 12.68 -7.54 -16.12
CA LYS A 206 13.20 -6.28 -15.61
C LYS A 206 14.00 -6.53 -14.34
N TYR A 207 15.10 -5.81 -14.19
CA TYR A 207 16.03 -5.93 -13.07
C TYR A 207 16.81 -7.26 -12.96
N ASN A 208 16.82 -8.13 -13.97
CA ASN A 208 17.58 -9.38 -13.92
C ASN A 208 19.08 -9.14 -13.71
N ALA A 209 19.65 -8.14 -14.38
CA ALA A 209 21.06 -7.78 -14.31
C ALA A 209 21.41 -6.89 -13.10
N GLU A 210 20.42 -6.38 -12.40
CA GLU A 210 20.61 -5.42 -11.32
C GLU A 210 20.92 -6.12 -10.00
N TRP A 211 21.70 -5.45 -9.17
CA TRP A 211 21.95 -5.80 -7.79
C TRP A 211 21.39 -4.70 -6.89
N PHE A 212 20.63 -5.08 -5.89
CA PHE A 212 20.05 -4.15 -4.93
C PHE A 212 20.74 -4.30 -3.57
N ASP A 213 21.23 -3.21 -3.02
CA ASP A 213 21.81 -3.24 -1.69
C ASP A 213 20.71 -3.54 -0.65
N THR A 214 21.07 -4.37 0.35
CA THR A 214 20.17 -4.58 1.48
C THR A 214 20.06 -3.28 2.29
N PRO A 215 18.89 -3.01 2.91
CA PRO A 215 18.80 -1.91 3.86
C PRO A 215 19.89 -2.01 4.93
N GLU A 216 20.38 -0.89 5.41
CA GLU A 216 21.39 -0.84 6.50
C GLU A 216 20.94 -1.64 7.73
N THR A 217 19.62 -1.70 7.96
CA THR A 217 19.02 -2.43 9.09
C THR A 217 18.77 -3.91 8.81
N PHE A 218 19.14 -4.44 7.63
CA PHE A 218 18.82 -5.83 7.22
C PHE A 218 19.28 -6.89 8.23
N SER A 219 20.49 -6.73 8.75
CA SER A 219 21.07 -7.64 9.75
C SER A 219 21.13 -7.03 11.15
N SER A 220 20.24 -6.06 11.46
CA SER A 220 20.25 -5.40 12.75
C SER A 220 19.90 -6.35 13.89
N ASN A 221 20.62 -6.20 15.01
CA ASN A 221 20.28 -6.89 16.24
C ASN A 221 18.98 -6.29 16.84
N LEU A 222 17.97 -7.12 17.02
CA LEU A 222 16.67 -6.73 17.57
C LEU A 222 16.50 -7.10 19.05
N GLU A 223 17.61 -7.36 19.79
CA GLU A 223 17.55 -7.76 21.20
C GLU A 223 16.95 -6.70 22.13
N SER A 224 17.09 -5.42 21.80
CA SER A 224 16.49 -4.31 22.56
C SER A 224 14.98 -4.22 22.39
N ARG A 225 14.43 -4.86 21.36
CA ARG A 225 13.00 -4.82 21.04
C ARG A 225 12.17 -5.68 21.96
N ALA A 226 10.87 -5.41 21.98
CA ALA A 226 9.93 -6.23 22.72
C ALA A 226 10.00 -7.69 22.25
N PRO A 227 9.99 -8.69 23.16
CA PRO A 227 9.97 -10.10 22.79
C PRO A 227 8.82 -10.49 21.85
N ALA A 228 7.73 -9.73 21.84
CA ALA A 228 6.62 -9.88 20.86
C ALA A 228 7.08 -9.94 19.40
N ASN A 229 8.18 -9.25 19.08
CA ASN A 229 8.76 -9.24 17.73
C ASN A 229 9.33 -10.59 17.28
N LYS A 230 9.61 -11.49 18.20
CA LYS A 230 10.16 -12.83 17.89
C LYS A 230 9.11 -13.79 17.33
N TYR A 231 7.83 -13.42 17.36
CA TYR A 231 6.72 -14.30 16.99
C TYR A 231 6.12 -14.03 15.61
N GLN A 232 6.69 -13.11 14.85
CA GLN A 232 6.29 -12.82 13.48
C GLN A 232 6.86 -13.86 12.50
N ASN A 233 6.21 -13.99 11.32
CA ASN A 233 6.59 -14.89 10.24
C ASN A 233 6.91 -14.08 8.97
N MET A 234 7.88 -13.16 9.07
CA MET A 234 8.25 -12.29 7.94
C MET A 234 9.76 -12.14 7.74
N ASN A 235 10.56 -13.04 8.29
CA ASN A 235 11.99 -13.04 8.06
C ASN A 235 12.30 -13.54 6.65
N ILE A 236 13.05 -12.75 5.87
CA ILE A 236 13.39 -13.06 4.48
C ILE A 236 14.13 -14.40 4.36
N GLY A 237 15.08 -14.65 5.25
CA GLY A 237 15.88 -15.88 5.20
C GLY A 237 15.18 -17.14 5.72
N ALA A 238 14.03 -17.01 6.39
CA ALA A 238 13.35 -18.13 7.05
C ALA A 238 11.88 -18.33 6.62
N ASP A 239 11.16 -17.25 6.29
CA ASP A 239 9.70 -17.29 6.16
C ASP A 239 9.20 -17.01 4.74
N LEU A 240 10.06 -16.58 3.80
CA LEU A 240 9.69 -16.54 2.38
C LEU A 240 9.52 -17.96 1.85
N ASP A 241 8.37 -18.22 1.26
CA ASP A 241 8.07 -19.51 0.64
C ASP A 241 8.79 -19.62 -0.72
N LEU A 242 9.57 -20.70 -0.90
CA LEU A 242 10.37 -20.89 -2.12
C LEU A 242 9.51 -21.00 -3.38
N VAL A 243 8.31 -21.58 -3.27
CA VAL A 243 7.40 -21.77 -4.40
C VAL A 243 6.51 -20.56 -4.60
N LEU A 244 5.81 -20.14 -3.53
CA LEU A 244 4.83 -19.07 -3.60
C LEU A 244 5.47 -17.70 -3.87
N ASP A 245 6.53 -17.37 -3.14
CA ASP A 245 7.12 -16.02 -3.15
C ASP A 245 8.29 -15.89 -4.14
N LEU A 246 9.05 -16.98 -4.31
CA LEU A 246 10.31 -16.96 -5.05
C LEU A 246 10.25 -17.75 -6.37
N PHE A 247 9.12 -18.41 -6.65
CA PHE A 247 8.88 -19.17 -7.87
C PHE A 247 9.94 -20.24 -8.15
N LEU A 248 10.39 -20.90 -7.08
CA LEU A 248 11.20 -22.10 -7.05
C LEU A 248 10.32 -23.23 -6.49
N PRO A 249 10.56 -24.45 -6.81
CA PRO A 249 11.10 -25.05 -8.00
C PRO A 249 10.17 -24.93 -9.20
N SER A 250 10.42 -25.74 -10.25
CA SER A 250 9.57 -25.78 -11.44
C SER A 250 8.16 -26.29 -11.13
N TYR A 251 7.19 -25.97 -12.00
CA TYR A 251 5.79 -26.39 -11.86
C TYR A 251 5.59 -27.90 -11.67
N ALA A 252 6.48 -28.74 -12.19
CA ALA A 252 6.40 -30.20 -12.01
C ALA A 252 6.43 -30.61 -10.52
N ASP A 253 7.13 -29.85 -9.69
CA ASP A 253 7.23 -30.13 -8.26
C ASP A 253 5.99 -29.67 -7.47
N LEU A 254 5.23 -28.69 -8.00
CA LEU A 254 3.98 -28.21 -7.40
C LEU A 254 2.86 -29.24 -7.47
N ASN A 255 2.82 -30.05 -8.53
CA ASN A 255 1.84 -31.13 -8.68
C ASN A 255 2.06 -32.28 -7.70
N SER A 256 3.21 -32.37 -7.06
CA SER A 256 3.54 -33.39 -6.08
C SER A 256 3.13 -33.02 -4.64
N SER A 257 2.83 -31.77 -4.35
CA SER A 257 2.43 -31.35 -3.01
C SER A 257 0.95 -31.66 -2.74
N LYS A 258 0.68 -32.47 -1.73
CA LYS A 258 -0.66 -32.82 -1.26
C LYS A 258 -1.35 -31.68 -0.50
N THR A 259 -0.79 -30.48 -0.50
CA THR A 259 -1.34 -29.30 0.16
C THR A 259 -2.27 -28.55 -0.79
N THR A 260 -3.29 -27.90 -0.23
CA THR A 260 -4.29 -27.03 -0.90
C THR A 260 -3.68 -26.23 -2.05
N PRO A 261 -4.36 -26.05 -3.19
CA PRO A 261 -3.81 -25.32 -4.32
C PRO A 261 -3.27 -23.97 -3.84
N SER A 262 -1.97 -23.79 -3.92
CA SER A 262 -1.35 -22.54 -3.54
C SER A 262 -1.85 -21.41 -4.46
N ILE A 263 -1.79 -20.16 -4.02
CA ILE A 263 -2.08 -18.99 -4.87
C ILE A 263 -1.29 -19.09 -6.18
N TRP A 264 -0.06 -19.60 -6.09
CA TRP A 264 0.77 -19.83 -7.28
C TRP A 264 0.15 -20.84 -8.26
N ALA A 265 -0.38 -21.98 -7.78
CA ALA A 265 -1.01 -22.96 -8.64
C ALA A 265 -2.23 -22.39 -9.38
N LYS A 266 -3.09 -21.63 -8.69
CA LYS A 266 -4.22 -20.94 -9.32
C LYS A 266 -3.75 -20.00 -10.45
N ASN A 267 -2.69 -19.24 -10.22
CA ASN A 267 -2.15 -18.33 -11.23
C ASN A 267 -1.51 -19.07 -12.40
N TRP A 268 -0.82 -20.19 -12.13
CA TRP A 268 -0.28 -21.02 -13.19
C TRP A 268 -1.39 -21.64 -14.05
N GLU A 269 -2.45 -22.13 -13.44
CA GLU A 269 -3.62 -22.68 -14.15
C GLU A 269 -4.35 -21.62 -14.98
N SER A 270 -4.39 -20.39 -14.51
CA SER A 270 -5.03 -19.28 -15.25
C SER A 270 -4.24 -18.83 -16.50
N MET A 271 -2.93 -19.09 -16.56
CA MET A 271 -2.08 -18.73 -17.69
C MET A 271 -2.39 -19.56 -18.94
N ASN A 272 -2.37 -18.92 -20.11
CA ASN A 272 -2.33 -19.62 -21.39
C ASN A 272 -0.93 -20.17 -21.70
N ASP A 273 -0.78 -20.97 -22.78
CA ASP A 273 0.48 -21.65 -23.11
C ASP A 273 1.61 -20.67 -23.48
N GLU A 274 1.29 -19.52 -24.09
CA GLU A 274 2.27 -18.49 -24.40
C GLU A 274 2.82 -17.84 -23.12
N GLN A 275 1.93 -17.53 -22.17
CA GLN A 275 2.28 -16.96 -20.87
C GLN A 275 3.12 -17.94 -20.04
N LYS A 276 2.76 -19.24 -20.02
CA LYS A 276 3.54 -20.31 -19.37
C LYS A 276 4.92 -20.46 -19.99
N THR A 277 5.00 -20.38 -21.31
CA THR A 277 6.28 -20.45 -22.03
C THR A 277 7.17 -19.26 -21.68
N ALA A 278 6.65 -18.03 -21.74
CA ALA A 278 7.39 -16.83 -21.40
C ALA A 278 7.85 -16.85 -19.92
N TRP A 279 6.98 -17.29 -19.02
CA TRP A 279 7.30 -17.47 -17.60
C TRP A 279 8.46 -18.46 -17.41
N GLY A 280 8.37 -19.63 -18.05
CA GLY A 280 9.41 -20.65 -17.99
C GLY A 280 10.76 -20.17 -18.51
N LEU A 281 10.78 -19.45 -19.65
CA LEU A 281 12.01 -18.89 -20.23
C LEU A 281 12.70 -17.91 -19.28
N SER A 282 11.96 -17.09 -18.55
CA SER A 282 12.52 -16.13 -17.62
C SER A 282 13.02 -16.76 -16.32
N TRP A 283 12.27 -17.68 -15.75
CA TRP A 283 12.59 -18.22 -14.41
C TRP A 283 13.52 -19.42 -14.42
N LYS A 284 13.44 -20.29 -15.43
CA LYS A 284 14.25 -21.50 -15.48
C LYS A 284 15.76 -21.26 -15.33
N PRO A 285 16.39 -20.31 -16.07
CA PRO A 285 17.82 -20.05 -15.91
C PRO A 285 18.21 -19.61 -14.49
N GLN A 286 17.37 -18.78 -13.86
CA GLN A 286 17.59 -18.28 -12.51
C GLN A 286 17.43 -19.39 -11.46
N ASN A 287 16.47 -20.31 -11.64
CA ASN A 287 16.25 -21.44 -10.75
C ASN A 287 17.36 -22.48 -10.87
N GLU A 288 17.84 -22.74 -12.10
CA GLU A 288 19.00 -23.60 -12.34
C GLU A 288 20.28 -23.03 -11.74
N ALA A 289 20.47 -21.70 -11.81
CA ALA A 289 21.58 -21.03 -11.15
C ALA A 289 21.53 -21.21 -9.62
N PHE A 290 20.37 -21.00 -8.99
CA PHE A 290 20.18 -21.25 -7.56
C PHE A 290 20.54 -22.69 -7.17
N SER A 291 20.03 -23.68 -7.93
CA SER A 291 20.29 -25.10 -7.67
C SER A 291 21.77 -25.44 -7.81
N ARG A 292 22.47 -24.85 -8.79
CA ARG A 292 23.91 -25.05 -9.01
C ARG A 292 24.77 -24.41 -7.93
N GLU A 293 24.43 -23.18 -7.54
CA GLU A 293 25.18 -22.38 -6.58
C GLU A 293 24.96 -22.86 -5.15
N SER A 294 23.78 -23.43 -4.86
CA SER A 294 23.38 -23.95 -3.54
C SER A 294 23.80 -23.05 -2.38
N PRO A 295 23.37 -21.78 -2.35
CA PRO A 295 23.80 -20.83 -1.34
C PRO A 295 23.48 -21.35 0.06
N GLN A 296 24.36 -21.06 1.04
CA GLN A 296 24.24 -21.54 2.42
C GLN A 296 24.40 -20.39 3.42
N GLY A 297 23.82 -20.52 4.60
CA GLY A 297 23.93 -19.53 5.66
C GLY A 297 23.42 -18.14 5.23
N ASP A 298 24.15 -17.10 5.54
CA ASP A 298 23.74 -15.71 5.23
C ASP A 298 23.57 -15.44 3.73
N SER A 299 24.29 -16.21 2.87
CA SER A 299 24.15 -16.06 1.40
C SER A 299 22.77 -16.46 0.91
N VAL A 300 22.06 -17.36 1.59
CA VAL A 300 20.67 -17.71 1.30
C VAL A 300 19.76 -16.49 1.50
N SER A 301 19.88 -15.82 2.65
CA SER A 301 19.06 -14.66 2.98
C SER A 301 19.28 -13.52 1.98
N ILE A 302 20.52 -13.29 1.56
CA ILE A 302 20.85 -12.30 0.53
C ILE A 302 20.25 -12.69 -0.82
N TRP A 303 20.38 -13.97 -1.21
CA TRP A 303 19.80 -14.44 -2.46
C TRP A 303 18.26 -14.30 -2.46
N MET A 304 17.60 -14.72 -1.37
CA MET A 304 16.15 -14.58 -1.20
C MET A 304 15.72 -13.11 -1.24
N PHE A 305 16.48 -12.21 -0.61
CA PHE A 305 16.25 -10.78 -0.70
C PHE A 305 16.33 -10.28 -2.15
N GLN A 306 17.39 -10.63 -2.90
CA GLN A 306 17.52 -10.23 -4.30
C GLN A 306 16.34 -10.68 -5.15
N ARG A 307 15.88 -11.93 -4.95
CA ARG A 307 14.74 -12.47 -5.67
C ARG A 307 13.43 -11.76 -5.31
N PHE A 308 13.18 -11.59 -4.02
CA PHE A 308 12.01 -10.91 -3.48
C PHE A 308 11.95 -9.46 -3.97
N ILE A 309 13.03 -8.68 -3.77
CA ILE A 309 13.01 -7.26 -4.10
C ILE A 309 12.81 -6.99 -5.59
N LYS A 310 13.41 -7.82 -6.45
CA LYS A 310 13.21 -7.73 -7.91
C LYS A 310 11.76 -7.99 -8.28
N ASN A 311 11.11 -8.99 -7.71
CA ASN A 311 9.70 -9.30 -7.97
C ASN A 311 8.78 -8.17 -7.50
N TYR A 312 9.03 -7.66 -6.30
CA TYR A 312 8.33 -6.51 -5.74
C TYR A 312 8.43 -5.28 -6.66
N LEU A 313 9.65 -4.94 -7.09
CA LEU A 313 9.90 -3.78 -7.95
C LEU A 313 9.33 -3.94 -9.37
N ARG A 314 9.25 -5.18 -9.90
CA ARG A 314 8.59 -5.46 -11.19
C ARG A 314 7.10 -5.16 -11.14
N CYS A 315 6.43 -5.56 -10.04
CA CYS A 315 5.02 -5.25 -9.82
C CYS A 315 4.80 -3.74 -9.62
N LEU A 316 5.66 -3.10 -8.85
CA LEU A 316 5.59 -1.67 -8.58
C LEU A 316 5.80 -0.84 -9.86
N TYR A 317 6.81 -1.19 -10.65
CA TYR A 317 7.08 -0.53 -11.93
C TYR A 317 5.90 -0.67 -12.91
N ALA A 318 5.32 -1.87 -13.01
CA ALA A 318 4.16 -2.10 -13.86
C ALA A 318 2.95 -1.26 -13.44
N MET A 319 2.74 -1.09 -12.13
CA MET A 319 1.67 -0.25 -11.61
C MET A 319 1.93 1.23 -11.93
N ASP A 320 3.15 1.71 -11.74
CA ASP A 320 3.54 3.09 -12.03
C ASP A 320 3.35 3.44 -13.52
N GLU A 321 3.75 2.54 -14.42
CA GLU A 321 3.47 2.70 -15.86
C GLU A 321 1.97 2.80 -16.15
N ASN A 322 1.17 1.98 -15.49
CA ASN A 322 -0.28 1.97 -15.66
C ASN A 322 -0.95 3.24 -15.14
N ILE A 323 -0.47 3.80 -14.03
CA ILE A 323 -0.90 5.12 -13.55
C ILE A 323 -0.58 6.18 -14.61
N GLY A 324 0.61 6.15 -15.21
CA GLY A 324 0.99 7.04 -16.32
C GLY A 324 0.04 6.92 -17.51
N ARG A 325 -0.25 5.70 -17.97
CA ARG A 325 -1.20 5.43 -19.08
C ARG A 325 -2.60 5.98 -18.79
N LEU A 326 -3.09 5.81 -17.56
CA LEU A 326 -4.40 6.31 -17.15
C LEU A 326 -4.43 7.85 -17.16
N ILE A 327 -3.41 8.50 -16.62
CA ILE A 327 -3.28 9.96 -16.62
C ILE A 327 -3.21 10.50 -18.05
N ASP A 328 -2.40 9.92 -18.91
CA ASP A 328 -2.28 10.31 -20.32
C ASP A 328 -3.63 10.19 -21.05
N SER A 329 -4.40 9.13 -20.75
CA SER A 329 -5.76 8.95 -21.31
C SER A 329 -6.73 10.03 -20.83
N ILE A 330 -6.72 10.35 -19.54
CA ILE A 330 -7.55 11.43 -18.97
C ILE A 330 -7.15 12.77 -19.56
N ASP A 331 -5.86 13.07 -19.66
CA ASP A 331 -5.36 14.33 -20.23
C ASP A 331 -5.75 14.52 -21.68
N SER A 332 -5.84 13.45 -22.44
CA SER A 332 -6.25 13.50 -23.85
C SER A 332 -7.75 13.73 -24.05
N LYS A 333 -8.59 13.33 -23.10
CA LYS A 333 -10.06 13.30 -23.22
C LYS A 333 -10.77 14.34 -22.38
N VAL A 334 -10.30 14.57 -21.16
CA VAL A 334 -10.95 15.46 -20.19
C VAL A 334 -10.42 16.86 -20.36
N LYS A 335 -11.28 17.80 -20.76
CA LYS A 335 -10.91 19.22 -20.98
C LYS A 335 -10.82 20.00 -19.69
N GLU A 336 -11.68 19.67 -18.74
CA GLU A 336 -11.72 20.26 -17.41
C GLU A 336 -10.56 19.78 -16.56
N GLY A 337 -10.18 20.58 -15.56
CA GLY A 337 -9.17 20.20 -14.59
C GLY A 337 -9.61 19.02 -13.72
N TYR A 338 -8.63 18.28 -13.20
CA TYR A 338 -8.86 17.20 -12.25
C TYR A 338 -7.81 17.18 -11.15
N ASN A 339 -8.23 16.70 -10.00
CA ASN A 339 -7.37 16.39 -8.88
C ASN A 339 -6.97 14.93 -8.97
N PHE A 340 -5.69 14.66 -8.88
CA PHE A 340 -5.10 13.33 -8.79
C PHE A 340 -4.60 13.08 -7.38
N ILE A 341 -4.92 11.93 -6.83
CA ILE A 341 -4.46 11.48 -5.52
C ILE A 341 -3.92 10.07 -5.67
N TYR A 342 -2.72 9.85 -5.18
CA TYR A 342 -2.14 8.52 -5.05
C TYR A 342 -1.82 8.22 -3.60
N THR A 343 -2.20 7.02 -3.14
CA THR A 343 -1.87 6.52 -1.81
C THR A 343 -1.77 4.99 -1.81
N SER A 344 -1.45 4.42 -0.67
CA SER A 344 -1.45 2.97 -0.44
C SER A 344 -2.28 2.63 0.79
N GLU A 345 -2.84 1.42 0.81
CA GLU A 345 -3.58 0.92 1.96
C GLU A 345 -2.69 0.75 3.18
N ARG A 346 -1.43 0.39 2.99
CA ARG A 346 -0.38 0.28 4.03
C ARG A 346 1.01 0.34 3.41
N GLY A 347 2.02 0.54 4.24
CA GLY A 347 3.42 0.36 3.87
C GLY A 347 3.86 -1.11 3.96
N ARG A 348 5.15 -1.37 3.71
CA ARG A 348 5.72 -2.72 3.75
C ARG A 348 7.21 -2.68 4.07
N PHE A 349 7.68 -3.66 4.85
CA PHE A 349 9.10 -3.95 4.96
C PHE A 349 9.61 -4.55 3.66
N THR A 350 10.71 -4.05 3.20
CA THR A 350 11.38 -4.49 1.98
C THR A 350 12.85 -4.78 2.24
N GLY A 351 13.10 -5.45 3.37
CA GLY A 351 14.41 -5.83 3.85
C GLY A 351 14.82 -5.16 5.15
N GLU A 352 14.15 -4.10 5.60
CA GLU A 352 14.39 -3.52 6.91
C GLU A 352 14.20 -4.59 7.99
N PHE A 353 15.17 -4.72 8.90
CA PHE A 353 15.23 -5.77 9.94
C PHE A 353 15.27 -7.21 9.41
N GLY A 354 15.58 -7.40 8.13
CA GLY A 354 15.50 -8.68 7.45
C GLY A 354 14.05 -9.13 7.19
N TRP A 355 13.07 -8.22 7.18
CA TRP A 355 11.65 -8.52 7.05
C TRP A 355 11.08 -8.17 5.67
N PHE A 356 9.97 -8.87 5.30
CA PHE A 356 9.26 -8.66 4.04
C PHE A 356 7.76 -8.36 4.18
N GLY A 357 7.24 -8.38 5.40
CA GLY A 357 5.81 -8.24 5.69
C GLY A 357 5.37 -6.80 5.94
N SER A 358 4.26 -6.68 6.66
CA SER A 358 3.67 -5.42 7.09
C SER A 358 3.00 -5.62 8.47
N GLU A 359 1.97 -4.84 8.78
CA GLU A 359 1.10 -4.98 9.98
C GLU A 359 1.69 -4.42 11.28
N TRP A 360 2.96 -4.02 11.33
CA TRP A 360 3.56 -3.36 12.48
C TRP A 360 3.37 -1.83 12.46
N MET A 361 3.42 -1.20 13.64
CA MET A 361 3.44 0.26 13.75
C MET A 361 4.83 0.88 13.44
N TYR A 362 5.82 0.12 13.00
CA TYR A 362 7.10 0.67 12.56
C TYR A 362 6.97 1.49 11.28
N GLU A 363 7.84 2.49 11.12
CA GLU A 363 7.79 3.43 10.00
C GLU A 363 7.68 2.75 8.62
N PRO A 364 8.45 1.69 8.28
CA PRO A 364 8.33 1.05 6.96
C PRO A 364 6.95 0.47 6.67
N SER A 365 6.23 0.01 7.69
CA SER A 365 4.92 -0.61 7.57
C SER A 365 3.75 0.36 7.75
N ALA A 366 3.89 1.35 8.65
CA ALA A 366 2.81 2.27 8.97
C ALA A 366 2.77 3.50 8.04
N ARG A 367 3.93 3.96 7.50
CA ARG A 367 3.96 5.07 6.54
C ARG A 367 3.48 4.62 5.18
N ILE A 368 2.67 5.48 4.57
CA ILE A 368 2.11 5.26 3.23
C ILE A 368 2.53 6.39 2.29
N PRO A 369 2.69 6.12 0.98
CA PRO A 369 2.84 7.17 -0.01
C PRO A 369 1.58 8.05 -0.03
N MET A 370 1.75 9.36 -0.19
CA MET A 370 0.65 10.28 -0.40
C MET A 370 1.11 11.36 -1.37
N VAL A 371 0.66 11.24 -2.61
CA VAL A 371 0.93 12.21 -3.67
C VAL A 371 -0.38 12.88 -4.05
N PHE A 372 -0.35 14.20 -4.10
CA PHE A 372 -1.45 15.01 -4.58
C PHE A 372 -0.98 15.88 -5.76
N ALA A 373 -1.74 15.89 -6.83
CA ALA A 373 -1.45 16.76 -7.97
C ALA A 373 -2.73 17.34 -8.57
N ASN A 374 -2.60 18.55 -9.07
CA ASN A 374 -3.67 19.23 -9.80
C ASN A 374 -3.28 19.37 -11.25
N PHE A 375 -4.18 19.01 -12.11
CA PHE A 375 -3.99 19.13 -13.54
C PHE A 375 -4.92 20.21 -14.12
N LYS A 376 -4.45 20.90 -15.16
CA LYS A 376 -5.23 21.91 -15.93
C LYS A 376 -5.76 23.07 -15.09
N GLY A 377 -4.90 23.62 -14.24
CA GLY A 377 -5.12 24.94 -13.62
C GLY A 377 -5.97 24.95 -12.35
N LEU A 378 -6.18 23.81 -11.71
CA LEU A 378 -6.78 23.76 -10.38
C LEU A 378 -5.79 24.25 -9.32
N SER A 379 -6.30 24.74 -8.19
CA SER A 379 -5.46 25.14 -7.04
C SER A 379 -5.12 23.90 -6.20
N ALA A 380 -3.83 23.73 -5.87
CA ALA A 380 -3.39 22.66 -4.98
C ALA A 380 -3.84 22.94 -3.53
N PRO A 381 -4.22 21.91 -2.76
CA PRO A 381 -4.26 22.03 -1.32
C PRO A 381 -2.83 22.24 -0.82
N VAL A 382 -2.66 23.09 0.20
CA VAL A 382 -1.36 23.28 0.84
C VAL A 382 -1.33 22.43 2.09
N PHE A 383 -0.47 21.41 2.10
CA PHE A 383 -0.20 20.62 3.30
C PHE A 383 0.76 21.39 4.21
N LYS A 384 0.52 21.32 5.51
CA LYS A 384 1.46 21.90 6.47
C LYS A 384 2.64 20.96 6.67
N THR A 385 3.84 21.49 6.48
CA THR A 385 5.08 20.74 6.72
C THR A 385 5.14 20.27 8.17
N GLY A 386 5.47 18.98 8.37
CA GLY A 386 5.66 18.40 9.70
C GLY A 386 4.38 17.94 10.41
N GLU A 387 3.20 18.10 9.81
CA GLU A 387 1.96 17.53 10.35
C GLU A 387 1.77 16.07 9.89
N ILE A 388 1.22 15.24 10.77
CA ILE A 388 0.84 13.86 10.47
C ILE A 388 -0.47 13.87 9.68
N PHE A 389 -0.49 13.17 8.55
CA PHE A 389 -1.67 12.91 7.73
C PHE A 389 -2.07 11.44 7.90
N ARG A 390 -3.33 11.18 8.23
CA ARG A 390 -3.86 9.84 8.46
C ARG A 390 -4.76 9.43 7.29
N ASP A 391 -4.85 8.15 7.03
CA ASP A 391 -5.68 7.59 5.95
C ASP A 391 -7.11 8.18 5.94
N PHE A 392 -7.76 8.31 7.09
CA PHE A 392 -9.12 8.87 7.19
C PHE A 392 -9.19 10.40 6.99
N ASP A 393 -8.09 11.15 7.10
CA ASP A 393 -8.05 12.58 6.82
C ASP A 393 -8.31 12.86 5.33
N LEU A 394 -8.03 11.86 4.47
CA LEU A 394 -8.26 11.93 3.04
C LEU A 394 -9.75 12.16 2.70
N TYR A 395 -10.67 11.60 3.47
CA TYR A 395 -12.10 11.84 3.31
C TYR A 395 -12.46 13.34 3.38
N SER A 396 -11.97 14.03 4.41
CA SER A 396 -12.22 15.46 4.60
C SER A 396 -11.50 16.28 3.53
N LEU A 397 -10.27 15.92 3.19
CA LEU A 397 -9.50 16.55 2.11
C LEU A 397 -10.30 16.52 0.80
N ILE A 398 -10.75 15.35 0.38
CA ILE A 398 -11.45 15.17 -0.90
C ILE A 398 -12.79 15.92 -0.91
N LYS A 399 -13.55 15.91 0.19
CA LYS A 399 -14.80 16.69 0.28
C LYS A 399 -14.56 18.19 0.12
N ASN A 400 -13.47 18.69 0.66
CA ASN A 400 -13.14 20.11 0.61
C ASN A 400 -12.68 20.57 -0.78
N LEU A 401 -12.16 19.65 -1.64
CA LEU A 401 -11.75 19.98 -3.02
C LEU A 401 -12.91 20.49 -3.90
N VAL A 402 -14.15 20.20 -3.54
CA VAL A 402 -15.33 20.52 -4.36
C VAL A 402 -16.23 21.58 -3.73
N GLN A 403 -15.87 22.12 -2.55
CA GLN A 403 -16.61 23.23 -1.95
C GLN A 403 -16.28 24.55 -2.67
N PRO A 404 -17.26 25.47 -2.80
CA PRO A 404 -16.98 26.79 -3.33
C PRO A 404 -15.91 27.50 -2.49
N MET A 405 -14.82 27.94 -3.12
CA MET A 405 -13.76 28.68 -2.46
C MET A 405 -14.32 30.01 -1.90
N THR A 406 -14.51 30.11 -0.61
CA THR A 406 -14.60 31.41 0.06
C THR A 406 -13.20 32.02 0.05
N SER A 407 -13.07 33.23 -0.49
CA SER A 407 -11.85 33.97 -0.79
C SER A 407 -10.67 33.74 0.16
N GLY A 408 -9.65 33.01 -0.30
CA GLY A 408 -8.36 32.77 0.37
C GLY A 408 -7.75 31.41 -0.03
N PRO A 409 -6.43 31.23 0.13
CA PRO A 409 -5.86 29.89 -0.01
C PRO A 409 -6.47 29.00 1.08
N THR A 410 -7.22 27.99 0.67
CA THR A 410 -7.87 27.06 1.60
C THR A 410 -6.77 26.22 2.25
N GLN A 411 -6.37 26.61 3.46
CA GLN A 411 -5.63 25.69 4.32
C GLN A 411 -6.59 24.55 4.65
N ILE A 412 -6.39 23.42 4.01
CA ILE A 412 -7.13 22.21 4.32
C ILE A 412 -6.53 21.68 5.62
N MET A 413 -7.08 22.14 6.74
CA MET A 413 -6.87 21.48 8.02
C MET A 413 -7.72 20.22 8.01
N PRO A 414 -7.14 19.04 8.25
CA PRO A 414 -7.95 17.89 8.61
C PRO A 414 -8.88 18.31 9.76
N GLN A 415 -10.19 18.28 9.53
CA GLN A 415 -11.11 18.50 10.64
C GLN A 415 -10.92 17.35 11.61
N PRO A 416 -10.77 17.62 12.91
CA PRO A 416 -10.69 16.54 13.87
C PRO A 416 -11.97 15.69 13.69
N SER A 417 -11.79 14.47 13.21
CA SER A 417 -12.85 13.47 13.37
C SER A 417 -13.23 13.46 14.86
N SER A 418 -14.44 13.06 15.20
CA SER A 418 -14.96 12.97 16.57
C SER A 418 -14.12 12.07 17.51
N THR A 419 -12.92 11.71 17.11
CA THR A 419 -11.93 10.94 17.88
C THR A 419 -11.22 11.87 18.85
N ARG A 420 -10.99 11.38 20.06
CA ARG A 420 -10.22 12.03 21.13
C ARG A 420 -8.74 12.25 20.80
N ILE A 421 -8.35 11.99 19.55
CA ILE A 421 -6.99 12.12 19.04
C ILE A 421 -6.78 13.56 18.57
N GLY A 422 -5.80 14.24 19.17
CA GLY A 422 -5.43 15.62 18.80
C GLY A 422 -4.87 15.73 17.38
N ASN A 423 -4.85 16.97 16.87
CA ASN A 423 -4.12 17.25 15.64
C ASN A 423 -2.64 16.87 15.80
N ASN A 424 -2.02 16.39 14.71
CA ASN A 424 -0.63 15.95 14.69
C ASN A 424 -0.32 14.75 15.62
N GLN A 425 -1.29 13.84 15.77
CA GLN A 425 -1.15 12.58 16.49
C GLN A 425 -1.63 11.43 15.61
N LEU A 426 -0.90 10.32 15.65
CA LEU A 426 -1.29 9.06 15.03
C LEU A 426 -1.62 8.06 16.13
N TYR A 427 -2.85 7.58 16.18
CA TYR A 427 -3.19 6.35 16.87
C TYR A 427 -3.24 5.22 15.85
N PHE A 428 -2.49 4.16 16.09
CA PHE A 428 -2.43 2.98 15.26
C PHE A 428 -2.93 1.76 16.03
N SER A 429 -3.61 0.86 15.35
CA SER A 429 -4.04 -0.38 15.97
C SER A 429 -3.99 -1.57 15.02
N HIS A 430 -3.42 -2.66 15.50
CA HIS A 430 -3.51 -3.98 14.90
C HIS A 430 -4.12 -4.91 15.96
N LEU A 431 -5.44 -5.04 15.93
CA LEU A 431 -6.20 -5.73 16.97
C LEU A 431 -6.70 -7.10 16.53
N ASP A 432 -6.56 -7.41 15.24
CA ASP A 432 -7.03 -8.66 14.68
C ASP A 432 -6.11 -9.82 15.06
N HIS A 433 -6.62 -11.01 14.93
CA HIS A 433 -5.87 -12.25 15.05
C HIS A 433 -4.62 -12.15 14.15
N PRO A 434 -3.49 -12.77 14.53
CA PRO A 434 -2.27 -12.63 13.75
C PRO A 434 -2.59 -12.76 12.28
N GLY A 435 -2.36 -11.69 11.55
CA GLY A 435 -2.63 -11.59 10.14
C GLY A 435 -1.71 -12.50 9.34
N GLU A 436 -1.57 -12.22 8.07
CA GLU A 436 -0.72 -12.98 7.14
C GLU A 436 0.72 -13.19 7.66
N SER A 437 1.25 -12.18 8.36
CA SER A 437 2.64 -12.16 8.85
C SER A 437 2.82 -12.63 10.30
N GLY A 438 1.76 -13.11 10.96
CA GLY A 438 1.84 -13.58 12.34
C GLY A 438 2.16 -12.51 13.38
N VAL A 439 1.90 -11.26 13.06
CA VAL A 439 2.21 -10.09 13.91
C VAL A 439 1.38 -10.11 15.19
N SER A 440 2.03 -9.83 16.32
CA SER A 440 1.35 -9.74 17.61
C SER A 440 0.38 -8.57 17.60
N PRO A 441 -0.86 -8.76 18.13
CA PRO A 441 -1.78 -7.67 18.34
C PRO A 441 -1.15 -6.56 19.19
N HIS A 442 -1.28 -5.33 18.72
CA HIS A 442 -0.73 -4.16 19.37
C HIS A 442 -1.50 -2.89 19.02
N HIS A 443 -1.30 -1.87 19.82
CA HIS A 443 -1.70 -0.51 19.50
C HIS A 443 -0.61 0.46 19.94
N GLY A 444 -0.63 1.65 19.35
CA GLY A 444 0.38 2.63 19.68
C GLY A 444 -0.04 4.04 19.34
N LEU A 445 0.77 4.97 19.81
CA LEU A 445 0.60 6.40 19.59
C LEU A 445 1.91 7.01 19.13
N ARG A 446 1.85 7.79 18.04
CA ARG A 446 2.89 8.73 17.67
C ARG A 446 2.41 10.15 17.90
N LYS A 447 3.22 10.97 18.57
CA LYS A 447 2.98 12.40 18.78
C LYS A 447 4.31 13.13 18.68
N GLY A 448 4.42 14.05 17.73
CA GLY A 448 5.70 14.69 17.45
C GLY A 448 6.78 13.67 17.10
N LYS A 449 7.93 13.74 17.78
CA LYS A 449 9.08 12.86 17.54
C LYS A 449 9.02 11.51 18.26
N TYR A 450 8.13 11.33 19.22
CA TYR A 450 8.07 10.09 20.00
C TYR A 450 6.95 9.17 19.54
N LYS A 451 7.23 7.88 19.65
CA LYS A 451 6.30 6.77 19.38
C LYS A 451 6.31 5.80 20.55
N ILE A 452 5.11 5.41 21.01
CA ILE A 452 4.92 4.34 22.00
C ILE A 452 4.09 3.23 21.39
N VAL A 453 4.45 1.96 21.64
CA VAL A 453 3.72 0.77 21.19
C VAL A 453 3.50 -0.16 22.38
N HIS A 454 2.27 -0.69 22.50
CA HIS A 454 1.89 -1.66 23.52
C HIS A 454 1.44 -2.98 22.87
N TYR A 455 2.19 -4.04 23.14
CA TYR A 455 1.88 -5.42 22.75
C TYR A 455 1.09 -6.07 23.88
N TYR A 456 -0.21 -5.85 23.87
CA TYR A 456 -1.06 -6.19 24.99
C TYR A 456 -1.14 -7.71 25.32
N PRO A 457 -0.97 -8.68 24.37
CA PRO A 457 -0.96 -10.09 24.71
C PRO A 457 0.19 -10.47 25.66
N PHE A 458 1.27 -9.72 25.65
CA PHE A 458 2.47 -9.94 26.46
C PHE A 458 2.64 -8.90 27.55
N ASN A 459 1.89 -7.79 27.50
CA ASN A 459 2.10 -6.58 28.31
C ASN A 459 3.51 -6.01 28.12
N GLU A 460 3.97 -6.01 26.90
CA GLU A 460 5.28 -5.51 26.50
C GLU A 460 5.16 -4.16 25.81
N TRP A 461 6.20 -3.35 25.92
CA TRP A 461 6.19 -1.98 25.46
C TRP A 461 7.44 -1.62 24.68
N GLU A 462 7.27 -0.74 23.70
CA GLU A 462 8.37 -0.07 23.03
C GLU A 462 8.14 1.44 23.03
N PHE A 463 9.25 2.17 23.07
CA PHE A 463 9.26 3.63 23.00
C PHE A 463 10.45 4.08 22.17
N PHE A 464 10.22 4.95 21.17
CA PHE A 464 11.21 5.40 20.22
C PHE A 464 11.26 6.92 20.12
N ASP A 465 12.46 7.48 19.95
CA ASP A 465 12.71 8.88 19.57
C ASP A 465 13.05 8.92 18.07
N LEU A 466 12.04 9.18 17.22
CA LEU A 466 12.17 9.16 15.77
C LEU A 466 13.02 10.30 15.18
N GLU A 467 13.37 11.31 16.00
CA GLU A 467 14.30 12.37 15.61
C GLU A 467 15.75 11.89 15.69
N ASN A 468 16.10 11.15 16.74
CA ASN A 468 17.44 10.65 17.00
C ASN A 468 17.64 9.20 16.53
N ASP A 469 16.56 8.44 16.41
CA ASP A 469 16.53 7.05 15.95
C ASP A 469 15.38 6.84 14.94
N PRO A 470 15.46 7.43 13.74
CA PRO A 470 14.42 7.29 12.71
C PRO A 470 14.24 5.86 12.20
N LYS A 471 15.21 4.97 12.46
CA LYS A 471 15.18 3.55 12.09
C LYS A 471 14.65 2.66 13.21
N GLU A 472 14.25 3.23 14.34
CA GLU A 472 13.63 2.53 15.47
C GLU A 472 14.45 1.33 15.98
N LEU A 473 15.77 1.50 16.10
CA LEU A 473 16.70 0.45 16.52
C LEU A 473 16.78 0.30 18.04
N GLN A 474 16.50 1.37 18.79
CA GLN A 474 16.66 1.42 20.24
C GLN A 474 15.33 1.57 20.96
N ASN A 475 14.91 0.54 21.66
CA ASN A 475 13.75 0.64 22.55
C ASN A 475 14.12 1.38 23.83
N LEU A 476 13.62 2.60 23.99
CA LEU A 476 13.90 3.49 25.12
C LEU A 476 12.88 3.34 26.26
N TYR A 477 11.95 2.38 26.20
CA TYR A 477 10.85 2.25 27.17
C TYR A 477 11.33 2.15 28.62
N ASN A 478 12.41 1.41 28.88
CA ASN A 478 12.99 1.21 30.19
C ASN A 478 14.14 2.17 30.52
N HIS A 479 14.40 3.15 29.63
CA HIS A 479 15.52 4.06 29.83
C HIS A 479 15.16 5.17 30.85
N VAL A 480 15.94 5.31 31.90
CA VAL A 480 15.62 6.20 33.02
C VAL A 480 15.39 7.65 32.61
N THR A 481 16.17 8.16 31.65
CA THR A 481 16.04 9.55 31.17
C THR A 481 14.72 9.82 30.42
N HIS A 482 14.01 8.77 29.99
CA HIS A 482 12.76 8.88 29.27
C HIS A 482 11.52 8.51 30.11
N SER A 483 11.71 8.14 31.39
CA SER A 483 10.63 7.63 32.26
C SER A 483 9.42 8.58 32.37
N THR A 484 9.66 9.87 32.47
CA THR A 484 8.58 10.88 32.57
C THR A 484 7.78 10.95 31.26
N VAL A 485 8.47 11.07 30.12
CA VAL A 485 7.80 11.16 28.81
C VAL A 485 7.11 9.83 28.42
N VAL A 486 7.69 8.69 28.79
CA VAL A 486 7.04 7.38 28.64
C VAL A 486 5.73 7.34 29.43
N SER A 487 5.71 7.81 30.68
CA SER A 487 4.49 7.84 31.50
C SER A 487 3.42 8.75 30.89
N GLU A 488 3.80 9.92 30.39
CA GLU A 488 2.90 10.83 29.66
C GLU A 488 2.30 10.16 28.42
N TYR A 489 3.13 9.47 27.62
CA TYR A 489 2.67 8.81 26.39
C TYR A 489 1.78 7.59 26.65
N LYS A 490 2.00 6.89 27.76
CA LYS A 490 1.06 5.83 28.21
C LYS A 490 -0.30 6.41 28.54
N GLU A 491 -0.34 7.54 29.23
CA GLU A 491 -1.59 8.22 29.54
C GLU A 491 -2.30 8.71 28.26
N TYR A 492 -1.56 9.29 27.30
CA TYR A 492 -2.13 9.66 26.01
C TYR A 492 -2.69 8.44 25.26
N LEU A 493 -1.95 7.34 25.22
CA LEU A 493 -2.39 6.10 24.57
C LEU A 493 -3.65 5.53 25.24
N ASP A 494 -3.68 5.51 26.57
CA ASP A 494 -4.84 5.08 27.35
C ASP A 494 -6.07 5.96 27.11
N ASN A 495 -5.90 7.26 26.90
CA ASN A 495 -6.97 8.20 26.63
C ASN A 495 -7.43 8.17 25.17
N ALA A 496 -6.53 7.89 24.21
CA ALA A 496 -6.83 7.81 22.78
C ALA A 496 -7.59 6.52 22.42
N GLY A 497 -7.36 5.44 23.17
CA GLY A 497 -7.82 4.11 22.78
C GLY A 497 -9.23 3.75 23.24
N GLU A 498 -10.00 3.16 22.35
CA GLU A 498 -11.22 2.40 22.68
C GLU A 498 -10.91 1.07 23.38
N PHE A 499 -9.64 0.77 23.57
CA PHE A 499 -9.12 -0.48 24.14
C PHE A 499 -9.64 -0.78 25.55
N ARG A 500 -10.10 0.24 26.29
CA ARG A 500 -10.66 0.06 27.64
C ARG A 500 -11.93 -0.79 27.71
N LYS A 501 -12.68 -0.93 26.61
CA LYS A 501 -14.00 -1.58 26.66
C LYS A 501 -13.96 -3.11 26.72
N ASN A 502 -12.83 -3.77 26.36
CA ASN A 502 -12.78 -5.22 26.20
C ASN A 502 -11.61 -5.93 26.92
N LYS A 503 -11.26 -5.50 28.15
CA LYS A 503 -10.17 -6.17 28.91
C LYS A 503 -10.34 -7.70 29.02
N ARG A 504 -11.58 -8.20 29.15
CA ARG A 504 -11.85 -9.63 29.27
C ARG A 504 -11.64 -10.39 27.97
N GLU A 505 -12.06 -9.82 26.84
CA GLU A 505 -11.83 -10.40 25.50
C GLU A 505 -10.34 -10.39 25.16
N ASN A 506 -9.65 -9.31 25.48
CA ASN A 506 -8.21 -9.18 25.27
C ASN A 506 -7.40 -10.19 26.09
N GLN A 507 -7.80 -10.47 27.32
CA GLN A 507 -7.16 -11.48 28.16
C GLN A 507 -7.38 -12.89 27.62
N LEU A 508 -8.61 -13.21 27.20
CA LEU A 508 -8.96 -14.51 26.61
C LEU A 508 -8.19 -14.73 25.29
N PHE A 509 -8.08 -13.69 24.49
CA PHE A 509 -7.31 -13.69 23.26
C PHE A 509 -5.82 -13.94 23.52
N SER A 510 -5.23 -13.22 24.47
CA SER A 510 -3.84 -13.38 24.90
C SER A 510 -3.52 -14.83 25.30
N GLU A 511 -4.41 -15.45 26.10
CA GLU A 511 -4.24 -16.84 26.54
C GLU A 511 -4.33 -17.82 25.37
N THR A 512 -5.28 -17.62 24.46
CA THR A 512 -5.46 -18.47 23.27
C THR A 512 -4.27 -18.35 22.32
N TRP A 513 -3.78 -17.13 22.11
CA TRP A 513 -2.63 -16.87 21.26
C TRP A 513 -1.34 -17.49 21.84
N LYS A 514 -1.07 -17.31 23.13
CA LYS A 514 0.05 -17.95 23.84
C LYS A 514 0.00 -19.48 23.75
N ARG A 515 -1.19 -20.08 23.78
CA ARG A 515 -1.36 -21.54 23.62
C ARG A 515 -1.02 -22.00 22.20
N LYS A 516 -1.49 -21.28 21.16
CA LYS A 516 -1.16 -21.59 19.76
C LYS A 516 0.32 -21.50 19.46
N GLN A 517 1.01 -20.48 19.98
CA GLN A 517 2.47 -20.33 19.80
C GLN A 517 3.29 -21.41 20.53
N ARG A 518 2.75 -22.00 21.59
CA ARG A 518 3.38 -23.11 22.33
C ARG A 518 3.07 -24.49 21.73
N SER A 519 2.25 -24.56 20.72
CA SER A 519 1.91 -25.85 20.09
C SER A 519 3.13 -26.47 19.41
N PRO A 520 3.29 -27.80 19.44
CA PRO A 520 4.41 -28.50 18.82
C PRO A 520 4.54 -28.28 17.31
N GLU A 521 3.44 -27.93 16.65
CA GLU A 521 3.39 -27.65 15.21
C GLU A 521 4.16 -26.37 14.84
N ASN A 522 4.17 -25.35 15.70
CA ASN A 522 4.93 -24.11 15.50
C ASN A 522 6.40 -24.19 15.97
N LYS A 523 6.80 -25.26 16.67
CA LYS A 523 8.19 -25.49 17.06
C LYS A 523 9.03 -26.21 15.99
N LYS A 524 8.40 -26.65 14.89
CA LYS A 524 9.06 -27.36 13.77
C LYS A 524 9.20 -26.51 12.50
N ARG A 525 8.92 -25.23 12.59
CA ARG A 525 9.15 -24.26 11.52
C ARG A 525 10.38 -23.40 11.81
#